data_b19460b3961101b2dd84ce085a88bbc4
#
_entry.id   b19460b3961101b2dd84ce085a88bbc4
#
_cell.length_a   1.000
_cell.length_b   1.000
_cell.length_c   1.000
_cell.angle_alpha   90.00
_cell.angle_beta   90.00
_cell.angle_gamma   90.00
#
_symmetry.space_group_name_H-M   'P 1'
#
loop_
_entity.id
_entity.type
_entity.pdbx_description
1 polymer ?
#
loop_
_entity_poly.entity_id
_entity_poly.type
_entity_poly.pdbx_seq_one_letter_code
_entity_poly.pdbx_strand_id
1 'polypeptide(L)'
;IGNQATATFNDAGGNPRTVTSNVVNTEVDQIAALTLTASQTKTTSAGGSLTFPHTINNSGNGVDQFTLSSTQSGDFAFGTVVFYEDLDGNGVPDNFNPITTTPNIPVGLSYNFVAVVTVPSGALDAETAAIVVTATSVFDNGVFTTNTDTATVTDNAVINVTKSMSS
;
A
#
# COMPACT_ATOMS: atom_id res chain seq x y z
N ILE A 1 18.75 4.58 -21.42
CA ILE A 1 18.88 3.57 -22.47
C ILE A 1 19.78 4.14 -23.56
N GLY A 2 20.93 3.47 -23.86
CA GLY A 2 21.83 3.85 -24.95
C GLY A 2 21.47 3.10 -26.23
N ASN A 3 21.46 3.80 -27.36
CA ASN A 3 21.31 3.23 -28.70
C ASN A 3 22.46 3.62 -29.57
N GLN A 4 23.05 2.65 -30.27
CA GLN A 4 24.17 2.83 -31.20
C GLN A 4 24.00 1.93 -32.41
N ALA A 5 24.19 2.46 -33.63
CA ALA A 5 24.13 1.73 -34.85
C ALA A 5 25.55 1.40 -35.35
N THR A 6 25.72 0.23 -35.93
CA THR A 6 26.97 -0.19 -36.58
C THR A 6 26.66 -0.63 -38.00
N ALA A 7 27.44 -0.18 -38.96
CA ALA A 7 27.36 -0.60 -40.34
C ALA A 7 28.71 -1.15 -40.81
N THR A 8 28.68 -2.25 -41.58
CA THR A 8 29.87 -2.85 -42.24
C THR A 8 29.73 -2.72 -43.76
N PHE A 9 30.82 -2.38 -44.43
CA PHE A 9 30.89 -2.27 -45.87
C PHE A 9 32.31 -2.62 -46.35
N ASN A 10 32.48 -2.92 -47.61
CA ASN A 10 33.82 -3.09 -48.18
C ASN A 10 34.26 -1.77 -48.82
N ASP A 11 35.51 -1.39 -48.57
CA ASP A 11 36.12 -0.25 -49.24
C ASP A 11 36.41 -0.57 -50.75
N ALA A 12 36.89 0.41 -51.49
CA ALA A 12 37.20 0.28 -52.92
C ALA A 12 38.28 -0.80 -53.24
N GLY A 13 39.05 -1.23 -52.25
CA GLY A 13 40.02 -2.32 -52.33
C GLY A 13 39.45 -3.70 -51.93
N GLY A 14 38.14 -3.79 -51.61
CA GLY A 14 37.46 -5.01 -51.17
C GLY A 14 37.69 -5.36 -49.70
N ASN A 15 38.32 -4.46 -48.89
CA ASN A 15 38.56 -4.73 -47.47
C ASN A 15 37.34 -4.36 -46.63
N PRO A 16 36.95 -5.20 -45.64
CA PRO A 16 35.83 -4.89 -44.75
C PRO A 16 36.13 -3.68 -43.86
N ARG A 17 35.16 -2.78 -43.79
CA ARG A 17 35.18 -1.60 -42.95
C ARG A 17 33.94 -1.61 -42.05
N THR A 18 34.11 -1.17 -40.81
CA THR A 18 33.03 -0.97 -39.84
C THR A 18 32.98 0.48 -39.40
N VAL A 19 31.84 1.09 -39.46
CA VAL A 19 31.56 2.41 -38.88
C VAL A 19 30.48 2.30 -37.82
N THR A 20 30.64 3.05 -36.76
CA THR A 20 29.72 3.05 -35.62
C THR A 20 29.26 4.48 -35.40
N SER A 21 27.96 4.67 -35.19
CA SER A 21 27.39 5.96 -34.83
C SER A 21 27.83 6.40 -33.42
N ASN A 22 27.60 7.66 -33.07
CA ASN A 22 27.60 8.07 -31.68
C ASN A 22 26.50 7.33 -30.91
N VAL A 23 26.69 7.20 -29.61
CA VAL A 23 25.65 6.70 -28.70
C VAL A 23 24.63 7.81 -28.45
N VAL A 24 23.36 7.51 -28.66
CA VAL A 24 22.24 8.35 -28.23
C VAL A 24 21.70 7.78 -26.93
N ASN A 25 21.78 8.55 -25.85
CA ASN A 25 21.22 8.18 -24.55
C ASN A 25 19.82 8.78 -24.38
N THR A 26 18.86 7.95 -24.00
CA THR A 26 17.54 8.36 -23.57
C THR A 26 17.44 8.11 -22.07
N GLU A 27 17.17 9.16 -21.31
CA GLU A 27 16.84 9.08 -19.88
C GLU A 27 15.35 8.84 -19.75
N VAL A 28 14.95 8.00 -18.79
CA VAL A 28 13.56 7.73 -18.45
C VAL A 28 13.36 8.19 -17.01
N ASP A 29 12.59 9.24 -16.84
CA ASP A 29 12.27 9.78 -15.52
C ASP A 29 11.39 8.78 -14.74
N GLN A 30 11.58 8.73 -13.42
CA GLN A 30 10.72 7.98 -12.55
C GLN A 30 9.35 8.68 -12.45
N ILE A 31 8.29 7.89 -12.51
CA ILE A 31 6.91 8.32 -12.30
C ILE A 31 6.35 7.49 -11.14
N ALA A 32 5.93 8.15 -10.07
CA ALA A 32 5.24 7.50 -8.97
C ALA A 32 3.79 7.18 -9.36
N ALA A 33 3.33 6.01 -8.95
CA ALA A 33 1.92 5.64 -9.00
C ALA A 33 1.66 4.51 -8.00
N LEU A 34 0.49 4.51 -7.38
CA LEU A 34 0.11 3.47 -6.42
C LEU A 34 -1.40 3.21 -6.46
N THR A 35 -1.78 2.03 -5.98
CA THR A 35 -3.17 1.70 -5.65
C THR A 35 -3.26 1.21 -4.22
N LEU A 36 -4.39 1.45 -3.58
CA LEU A 36 -4.73 0.96 -2.25
C LEU A 36 -6.04 0.19 -2.34
N THR A 37 -6.17 -0.92 -1.59
CA THR A 37 -7.41 -1.71 -1.55
C THR A 37 -8.62 -0.89 -1.14
N ALA A 38 -9.79 -1.36 -1.60
CA ALA A 38 -11.07 -0.67 -1.40
C ALA A 38 -11.46 -0.53 0.08
N SER A 39 -12.31 0.46 0.33
CA SER A 39 -12.91 0.75 1.64
C SER A 39 -13.67 -0.44 2.24
N GLN A 40 -13.67 -0.56 3.54
CA GLN A 40 -14.26 -1.65 4.30
C GLN A 40 -15.26 -1.13 5.34
N THR A 41 -16.20 -1.99 5.73
CA THR A 41 -17.10 -1.73 6.86
C THR A 41 -17.10 -2.93 7.77
N LYS A 42 -16.90 -2.71 9.07
CA LYS A 42 -16.88 -3.74 10.11
C LYS A 42 -17.69 -3.31 11.33
N THR A 43 -18.16 -4.29 12.09
CA THR A 43 -18.96 -4.08 13.29
C THR A 43 -18.24 -4.66 14.50
N THR A 44 -18.33 -3.96 15.63
CA THR A 44 -17.79 -4.40 16.93
C THR A 44 -18.62 -3.85 18.07
N SER A 45 -18.44 -4.37 19.27
CA SER A 45 -19.00 -3.79 20.49
C SER A 45 -18.19 -2.58 20.98
N ALA A 46 -18.78 -1.76 21.81
CA ALA A 46 -18.09 -0.71 22.55
C ALA A 46 -16.88 -1.30 23.31
N GLY A 47 -15.73 -0.62 23.25
CA GLY A 47 -14.46 -1.11 23.81
C GLY A 47 -13.74 -2.17 22.98
N GLY A 48 -14.33 -2.64 21.88
CA GLY A 48 -13.73 -3.63 21.00
C GLY A 48 -12.65 -3.08 20.07
N SER A 49 -11.90 -3.98 19.45
CA SER A 49 -10.89 -3.65 18.44
C SER A 49 -11.29 -4.21 17.08
N LEU A 50 -10.92 -3.50 16.02
CA LEU A 50 -11.06 -3.94 14.63
C LEU A 50 -9.72 -3.87 13.92
N THR A 51 -9.53 -4.79 12.96
CA THR A 51 -8.42 -4.76 12.00
C THR A 51 -8.98 -4.51 10.61
N PHE A 52 -8.40 -3.58 9.87
CA PHE A 52 -8.72 -3.31 8.47
C PHE A 52 -7.49 -3.66 7.62
N PRO A 53 -7.50 -4.81 6.91
CA PRO A 53 -6.39 -5.20 6.06
C PRO A 53 -6.35 -4.37 4.78
N HIS A 54 -5.14 -4.01 4.37
CA HIS A 54 -4.88 -3.21 3.20
C HIS A 54 -3.75 -3.80 2.37
N THR A 55 -3.82 -3.57 1.06
CA THR A 55 -2.75 -3.89 0.12
C THR A 55 -2.41 -2.64 -0.67
N ILE A 56 -1.14 -2.21 -0.63
CA ILE A 56 -0.58 -1.22 -1.53
C ILE A 56 0.09 -1.95 -2.68
N ASN A 57 -0.16 -1.49 -3.91
CA ASN A 57 0.60 -1.91 -5.10
C ASN A 57 1.36 -0.71 -5.65
N ASN A 58 2.65 -0.86 -5.91
CA ASN A 58 3.45 0.11 -6.65
C ASN A 58 3.20 -0.07 -8.16
N SER A 59 2.39 0.80 -8.73
CA SER A 59 2.07 0.84 -10.17
C SER A 59 2.89 1.87 -10.95
N GLY A 60 3.88 2.50 -10.32
CA GLY A 60 4.84 3.39 -10.96
C GLY A 60 5.86 2.65 -11.82
N ASN A 61 6.88 3.36 -12.31
CA ASN A 61 7.93 2.78 -13.14
C ASN A 61 9.30 2.66 -12.43
N GLY A 62 9.35 2.96 -11.14
CA GLY A 62 10.53 2.84 -10.28
C GLY A 62 10.18 2.28 -8.89
N VAL A 63 11.21 1.84 -8.16
CA VAL A 63 11.05 1.41 -6.76
C VAL A 63 10.61 2.60 -5.92
N ASP A 64 9.63 2.41 -5.05
CA ASP A 64 9.13 3.45 -4.14
C ASP A 64 8.85 2.91 -2.74
N GLN A 65 8.69 3.82 -1.78
CA GLN A 65 8.16 3.59 -0.45
C GLN A 65 6.90 4.44 -0.29
N PHE A 66 6.02 4.06 0.63
CA PHE A 66 4.80 4.82 0.88
C PHE A 66 4.66 5.11 2.37
N THR A 67 4.50 6.40 2.70
CA THR A 67 4.15 6.81 4.06
C THR A 67 2.67 6.54 4.29
N LEU A 68 2.34 6.07 5.51
CA LEU A 68 1.00 5.75 5.95
C LEU A 68 0.54 6.77 6.98
N SER A 69 -0.65 7.30 6.78
CA SER A 69 -1.29 8.19 7.75
C SER A 69 -2.80 7.94 7.79
N SER A 70 -3.46 8.44 8.82
CA SER A 70 -4.92 8.37 8.93
C SER A 70 -5.52 9.63 9.50
N THR A 71 -6.75 9.92 9.11
CA THR A 71 -7.63 10.89 9.75
C THR A 71 -8.91 10.20 10.19
N GLN A 72 -9.60 10.76 11.18
CA GLN A 72 -10.79 10.15 11.77
C GLN A 72 -11.98 11.10 11.64
N SER A 73 -13.18 10.50 11.54
CA SER A 73 -14.47 11.24 11.53
C SER A 73 -15.60 10.31 12.01
N GLY A 74 -16.73 10.88 12.37
CA GLY A 74 -17.93 10.15 12.77
C GLY A 74 -18.43 10.52 14.16
N ASP A 75 -19.25 9.65 14.74
CA ASP A 75 -19.93 9.89 16.02
C ASP A 75 -18.99 9.78 17.22
N PHE A 76 -17.90 9.04 17.07
CA PHE A 76 -16.85 8.92 18.09
C PHE A 76 -15.44 8.98 17.47
N ALA A 77 -14.45 9.25 18.30
CA ALA A 77 -13.04 9.12 17.93
C ALA A 77 -12.51 7.76 18.39
N PHE A 78 -11.76 7.06 17.53
CA PHE A 78 -11.06 5.85 17.93
C PHE A 78 -10.00 6.17 19.00
N GLY A 79 -9.83 5.28 19.96
CA GLY A 79 -8.81 5.45 21.01
C GLY A 79 -7.39 5.35 20.46
N THR A 80 -7.18 4.43 19.53
CA THR A 80 -5.90 4.26 18.81
C THR A 80 -6.17 3.93 17.35
N VAL A 81 -5.27 4.38 16.47
CA VAL A 81 -5.15 3.91 15.06
C VAL A 81 -3.69 3.62 14.83
N VAL A 82 -3.35 2.35 14.61
CA VAL A 82 -1.97 1.92 14.43
C VAL A 82 -1.87 0.99 13.24
N PHE A 83 -0.83 1.18 12.41
CA PHE A 83 -0.54 0.30 11.28
C PHE A 83 0.52 -0.72 11.66
N TYR A 84 0.32 -1.97 11.21
CA TYR A 84 1.23 -3.10 11.41
C TYR A 84 1.41 -3.87 10.09
N GLU A 85 2.51 -4.60 9.97
CA GLU A 85 2.76 -5.50 8.86
C GLU A 85 1.78 -6.70 8.87
N ASP A 86 1.38 -7.12 7.66
CA ASP A 86 0.56 -8.30 7.38
C ASP A 86 1.13 -9.01 6.15
N LEU A 87 2.34 -9.57 6.28
CA LEU A 87 3.12 -10.07 5.15
C LEU A 87 2.50 -11.31 4.50
N ASP A 88 1.79 -12.13 5.29
CA ASP A 88 1.09 -13.31 4.78
C ASP A 88 -0.33 -13.00 4.24
N GLY A 89 -0.82 -11.76 4.42
CA GLY A 89 -2.10 -11.29 3.90
C GLY A 89 -3.32 -11.88 4.59
N ASN A 90 -3.18 -12.36 5.84
CA ASN A 90 -4.27 -12.99 6.57
C ASN A 90 -5.21 -12.00 7.29
N GLY A 91 -4.89 -10.71 7.29
CA GLY A 91 -5.65 -9.64 7.92
C GLY A 91 -5.40 -9.48 9.42
N VAL A 92 -4.32 -10.07 9.92
CA VAL A 92 -3.87 -9.99 11.32
C VAL A 92 -2.43 -9.49 11.35
N PRO A 93 -2.05 -8.62 12.31
CA PRO A 93 -0.65 -8.23 12.44
C PRO A 93 0.31 -9.41 12.62
N ASP A 94 1.34 -9.52 11.78
CA ASP A 94 2.43 -10.52 11.95
C ASP A 94 3.31 -10.22 13.16
N ASN A 95 3.38 -8.96 13.52
CA ASN A 95 4.07 -8.48 14.70
C ASN A 95 3.39 -7.19 15.20
N PHE A 96 3.74 -6.75 16.41
CA PHE A 96 3.20 -5.53 17.01
C PHE A 96 4.21 -4.37 16.99
N ASN A 97 5.08 -4.32 15.99
CA ASN A 97 5.93 -3.17 15.72
C ASN A 97 5.18 -2.19 14.80
N PRO A 98 4.79 -0.99 15.28
CA PRO A 98 4.09 -0.03 14.46
C PRO A 98 4.92 0.40 13.25
N ILE A 99 4.25 0.54 12.11
CA ILE A 99 4.84 1.08 10.89
C ILE A 99 4.18 2.41 10.52
N THR A 100 4.95 3.32 9.97
CA THR A 100 4.49 4.60 9.38
C THR A 100 4.92 4.74 7.93
N THR A 101 5.73 3.79 7.45
CA THR A 101 6.25 3.77 6.08
C THR A 101 6.46 2.31 5.68
N THR A 102 6.13 1.97 4.46
CA THR A 102 6.40 0.64 3.90
C THR A 102 7.90 0.43 3.65
N PRO A 103 8.40 -0.80 3.49
CA PRO A 103 9.70 -1.03 2.87
C PRO A 103 9.70 -0.56 1.41
N ASN A 104 10.86 -0.63 0.74
CA ASN A 104 10.95 -0.42 -0.70
C ASN A 104 10.11 -1.46 -1.44
N ILE A 105 9.13 -0.98 -2.23
CA ILE A 105 8.26 -1.84 -3.04
C ILE A 105 8.70 -1.72 -4.51
N PRO A 106 9.20 -2.80 -5.12
CA PRO A 106 9.52 -2.82 -6.55
C PRO A 106 8.28 -2.59 -7.42
N VAL A 107 8.52 -2.17 -8.66
CA VAL A 107 7.47 -1.96 -9.67
C VAL A 107 6.59 -3.20 -9.84
N GLY A 108 5.28 -3.01 -9.79
CA GLY A 108 4.29 -4.07 -9.96
C GLY A 108 4.11 -4.99 -8.76
N LEU A 109 4.89 -4.81 -7.68
CA LEU A 109 4.74 -5.59 -6.46
C LEU A 109 3.84 -4.90 -5.45
N SER A 110 3.37 -5.69 -4.49
CA SER A 110 2.45 -5.26 -3.43
C SER A 110 3.07 -5.46 -2.05
N TYR A 111 2.53 -4.71 -1.09
CA TYR A 111 2.81 -4.84 0.33
C TYR A 111 1.51 -4.81 1.12
N ASN A 112 1.34 -5.77 2.03
CA ASN A 112 0.17 -5.87 2.88
C ASN A 112 0.45 -5.29 4.27
N PHE A 113 -0.55 -4.62 4.83
CA PHE A 113 -0.54 -4.11 6.19
C PHE A 113 -1.96 -4.07 6.76
N VAL A 114 -2.09 -3.95 8.04
CA VAL A 114 -3.38 -3.78 8.72
C VAL A 114 -3.42 -2.47 9.50
N ALA A 115 -4.56 -1.80 9.44
CA ALA A 115 -4.90 -0.73 10.37
C ALA A 115 -5.66 -1.33 11.55
N VAL A 116 -5.11 -1.24 12.74
CA VAL A 116 -5.77 -1.67 14.00
C VAL A 116 -6.34 -0.45 14.69
N VAL A 117 -7.64 -0.51 15.00
CA VAL A 117 -8.35 0.57 15.69
C VAL A 117 -9.03 0.04 16.94
N THR A 118 -9.13 0.90 17.97
CA THR A 118 -9.89 0.62 19.19
C THR A 118 -11.11 1.53 19.28
N VAL A 119 -12.28 0.94 19.44
CA VAL A 119 -13.53 1.68 19.69
C VAL A 119 -13.60 2.04 21.17
N PRO A 120 -13.94 3.29 21.56
CA PRO A 120 -14.06 3.66 22.96
C PRO A 120 -15.19 2.89 23.66
N SER A 121 -15.01 2.59 24.94
CA SER A 121 -16.00 1.85 25.74
C SER A 121 -17.30 2.64 26.00
N GLY A 122 -17.29 3.94 25.75
CA GLY A 122 -18.46 4.81 25.87
C GLY A 122 -19.23 5.01 24.56
N ALA A 123 -18.82 4.40 23.46
CA ALA A 123 -19.55 4.46 22.19
C ALA A 123 -20.89 3.74 22.31
N LEU A 124 -21.93 4.30 21.68
CA LEU A 124 -23.31 3.81 21.80
C LEU A 124 -23.68 2.89 20.62
N ASP A 125 -24.71 2.09 20.82
CA ASP A 125 -25.27 1.24 19.77
C ASP A 125 -25.66 2.06 18.53
N ALA A 126 -25.37 1.51 17.36
CA ALA A 126 -25.56 2.11 16.04
C ALA A 126 -24.69 3.33 15.71
N GLU A 127 -23.85 3.82 16.64
CA GLU A 127 -22.87 4.85 16.30
C GLU A 127 -21.84 4.34 15.29
N THR A 128 -21.41 5.25 14.42
CA THR A 128 -20.42 4.96 13.37
C THR A 128 -19.26 5.93 13.44
N ALA A 129 -18.08 5.42 13.15
CA ALA A 129 -16.90 6.23 12.90
C ALA A 129 -16.06 5.65 11.77
N ALA A 130 -15.33 6.51 11.09
CA ALA A 130 -14.48 6.14 9.97
C ALA A 130 -13.04 6.61 10.17
N ILE A 131 -12.10 5.83 9.66
CA ILE A 131 -10.75 6.26 9.39
C ILE A 131 -10.58 6.42 7.88
N VAL A 132 -9.93 7.50 7.46
CA VAL A 132 -9.42 7.65 6.09
C VAL A 132 -7.94 7.31 6.14
N VAL A 133 -7.59 6.15 5.61
CA VAL A 133 -6.20 5.72 5.46
C VAL A 133 -5.64 6.35 4.20
N THR A 134 -4.47 6.99 4.30
CA THR A 134 -3.76 7.61 3.20
C THR A 134 -2.40 6.97 3.03
N ALA A 135 -2.09 6.53 1.81
CA ALA A 135 -0.76 6.11 1.40
C ALA A 135 -0.19 7.15 0.43
N THR A 136 1.00 7.69 0.73
CA THR A 136 1.64 8.75 -0.05
C THR A 136 3.02 8.28 -0.50
N SER A 137 3.34 8.45 -1.79
CA SER A 137 4.66 8.16 -2.35
C SER A 137 5.75 8.98 -1.65
N VAL A 138 6.85 8.33 -1.32
CA VAL A 138 8.05 9.02 -0.79
C VAL A 138 8.84 9.68 -1.91
N PHE A 139 8.81 9.09 -3.11
CA PHE A 139 9.46 9.67 -4.29
C PHE A 139 8.77 10.96 -4.75
N ASP A 140 7.42 10.98 -4.77
CA ASP A 140 6.63 12.15 -5.15
C ASP A 140 5.46 12.35 -4.18
N ASN A 141 5.61 13.25 -3.23
CA ASN A 141 4.60 13.54 -2.21
C ASN A 141 3.27 14.08 -2.76
N GLY A 142 3.23 14.49 -4.03
CA GLY A 142 1.99 14.86 -4.73
C GLY A 142 1.16 13.65 -5.17
N VAL A 143 1.74 12.45 -5.13
CA VAL A 143 1.09 11.20 -5.54
C VAL A 143 0.69 10.41 -4.31
N PHE A 144 -0.61 10.32 -4.07
CA PHE A 144 -1.20 9.59 -2.93
C PHE A 144 -2.53 8.96 -3.32
N THR A 145 -2.98 8.03 -2.52
CA THR A 145 -4.33 7.45 -2.61
C THR A 145 -4.90 7.26 -1.21
N THR A 146 -6.22 7.24 -1.12
CA THR A 146 -6.94 7.08 0.14
C THR A 146 -7.96 5.96 0.07
N ASN A 147 -8.28 5.39 1.22
CA ASN A 147 -9.45 4.57 1.39
C ASN A 147 -10.16 4.93 2.72
N THR A 148 -11.43 4.56 2.84
CA THR A 148 -12.23 4.87 4.03
C THR A 148 -12.73 3.58 4.65
N ASP A 149 -12.36 3.32 5.90
CA ASP A 149 -12.83 2.18 6.65
C ASP A 149 -13.77 2.63 7.75
N THR A 150 -14.93 1.99 7.83
CA THR A 150 -16.01 2.36 8.75
C THR A 150 -16.20 1.29 9.81
N ALA A 151 -16.25 1.71 11.06
CA ALA A 151 -16.69 0.91 12.19
C ALA A 151 -18.13 1.27 12.58
N THR A 152 -18.96 0.27 12.84
CA THR A 152 -20.27 0.44 13.43
C THR A 152 -20.27 -0.25 14.80
N VAL A 153 -20.76 0.43 15.81
CA VAL A 153 -20.92 -0.15 17.16
C VAL A 153 -22.24 -0.90 17.24
N THR A 154 -22.22 -2.05 17.90
CA THR A 154 -23.42 -2.80 18.20
C THR A 154 -23.39 -3.32 19.65
N ASP A 155 -24.49 -3.27 20.33
CA ASP A 155 -24.71 -3.91 21.65
C ASP A 155 -25.17 -5.37 21.51
N ASN A 156 -25.47 -5.82 20.27
CA ASN A 156 -25.73 -7.23 20.00
C ASN A 156 -24.44 -8.04 20.18
N ALA A 157 -24.58 -9.29 20.65
CA ALA A 157 -23.45 -10.19 20.83
C ALA A 157 -22.72 -10.45 19.49
N VAL A 158 -21.49 -9.96 19.37
CA VAL A 158 -20.62 -10.26 18.21
C VAL A 158 -19.93 -11.59 18.48
N ILE A 159 -20.33 -12.66 17.78
CA ILE A 159 -19.74 -13.98 17.90
C ILE A 159 -18.73 -14.17 16.76
N ASN A 160 -17.43 -14.17 17.09
CA ASN A 160 -16.39 -14.61 16.19
C ASN A 160 -16.17 -16.10 16.32
N VAL A 161 -16.57 -16.88 15.31
CA VAL A 161 -16.33 -18.33 15.26
C VAL A 161 -15.06 -18.61 14.46
N THR A 162 -13.99 -18.99 15.15
CA THR A 162 -12.77 -19.48 14.50
C THR A 162 -12.81 -21.01 14.47
N LYS A 163 -12.80 -21.61 13.26
CA LYS A 163 -12.68 -23.05 13.08
C LYS A 163 -11.21 -23.41 12.88
N SER A 164 -10.61 -24.11 13.84
CA SER A 164 -9.31 -24.76 13.66
C SER A 164 -9.52 -26.24 13.31
N MET A 165 -8.82 -26.72 12.28
CA MET A 165 -8.70 -28.16 12.05
C MET A 165 -7.47 -28.65 12.80
N SER A 166 -7.66 -29.62 13.71
CA SER A 166 -6.56 -30.39 14.26
C SER A 166 -6.17 -31.47 13.25
N SER A 167 -4.90 -31.49 12.89
CA SER A 167 -4.28 -32.61 12.16
C SER A 167 -4.07 -33.80 13.05
#